data_09398c1bead4d4055b8e2b6d9cb8317c
#
_entry.id   09398c1bead4d4055b8e2b6d9cb8317c
#
_cell.length_a   1.000
_cell.length_b   1.000
_cell.length_c   1.000
_cell.angle_alpha   90.00
_cell.angle_beta   90.00
_cell.angle_gamma   90.00
#
_symmetry.space_group_name_H-M   'P 1'
#
loop_
_entity.id
_entity.type
_entity.pdbx_description
1 polymer ?
#
loop_
_entity_poly.entity_id
_entity_poly.type
_entity_poly.pdbx_seq_one_letter_code
_entity_poly.pdbx_strand_id
1 'polypeptide(L)'
;MSANAQALAGPQAIPDPPPERGLPDGFRIRLNDRVKVWADGSVLIGGAPWRISRLATTVQDLVGRLAANGERGVVLSTVRERAAGRVLLDRGFADPVPGDQEANFDVDVVIPAMDHANNVARLLASLARLNAVVVDDASIDFGSLQSVADHAGIMVVRHEQNLGPAAARNTGLRHTVSPVVAFIDSDCIASPEWPASLLHHFLDPSVAAVAPRVMPTEDGGTFLERYERTRSSLDMGDRPD
;
A
#
# COMPACT_ATOMS: atom_id res chain seq x y z
N MET A 1 -46.84 -1.10 -15.03
CA MET A 1 -45.65 -1.76 -15.58
C MET A 1 -44.76 -0.70 -16.12
N SER A 2 -43.78 -0.24 -15.35
CA SER A 2 -42.81 0.76 -15.81
C SER A 2 -41.45 0.26 -15.36
N ALA A 3 -40.69 -0.27 -16.32
CA ALA A 3 -39.34 -0.78 -16.11
C ALA A 3 -38.38 0.40 -15.94
N ASN A 4 -37.80 0.50 -14.77
CA ASN A 4 -36.78 1.47 -14.45
C ASN A 4 -35.45 0.98 -15.04
N ALA A 5 -35.14 1.40 -16.28
CA ALA A 5 -33.83 1.21 -16.88
C ALA A 5 -32.86 2.21 -16.25
N GLN A 6 -32.18 1.80 -15.19
CA GLN A 6 -30.99 2.51 -14.73
C GLN A 6 -29.92 2.38 -15.82
N ALA A 7 -29.65 3.49 -16.50
CA ALA A 7 -28.57 3.62 -17.46
C ALA A 7 -27.25 3.31 -16.73
N LEU A 8 -26.56 2.28 -17.20
CA LEU A 8 -25.17 1.99 -16.85
C LEU A 8 -24.36 3.26 -17.22
N ALA A 9 -23.81 3.92 -16.22
CA ALA A 9 -22.86 5.00 -16.45
C ALA A 9 -21.73 4.43 -17.33
N GLY A 10 -21.53 5.02 -18.51
CA GLY A 10 -20.44 4.67 -19.42
C GLY A 10 -19.08 4.85 -18.71
N PRO A 11 -18.01 4.30 -19.29
CA PRO A 11 -16.68 4.42 -18.70
C PRO A 11 -16.39 5.90 -18.42
N GLN A 12 -16.15 6.21 -17.15
CA GLN A 12 -15.71 7.57 -16.77
C GLN A 12 -14.42 7.86 -17.53
N ALA A 13 -14.42 9.01 -18.22
CA ALA A 13 -13.23 9.49 -18.89
C ALA A 13 -12.07 9.54 -17.88
N ILE A 14 -10.91 8.99 -18.27
CA ILE A 14 -9.69 9.12 -17.48
C ILE A 14 -9.47 10.62 -17.29
N PRO A 15 -9.43 11.13 -16.04
CA PRO A 15 -9.18 12.54 -15.82
C PRO A 15 -7.83 12.95 -16.42
N ASP A 16 -7.74 14.18 -16.90
CA ASP A 16 -6.49 14.75 -17.40
C ASP A 16 -5.39 14.55 -16.34
N PRO A 17 -4.16 14.23 -16.76
CA PRO A 17 -3.07 14.06 -15.82
C PRO A 17 -2.92 15.33 -14.98
N PRO A 18 -2.78 15.21 -13.64
CA PRO A 18 -2.65 16.38 -12.78
C PRO A 18 -1.44 17.22 -13.20
N PRO A 19 -1.48 18.54 -13.00
CA PRO A 19 -0.37 19.43 -13.33
C PRO A 19 0.89 18.98 -12.57
N GLU A 20 2.03 19.06 -13.25
CA GLU A 20 3.37 18.62 -12.85
C GLU A 20 3.48 17.97 -11.45
N ARG A 21 3.61 16.66 -11.43
CA ARG A 21 3.65 15.80 -10.23
C ARG A 21 4.92 16.05 -9.41
N GLY A 22 5.03 17.26 -8.83
CA GLY A 22 6.11 17.58 -7.90
C GLY A 22 5.90 16.89 -6.55
N LEU A 23 6.99 16.52 -5.87
CA LEU A 23 6.92 16.10 -4.47
C LEU A 23 6.39 17.26 -3.61
N PRO A 24 5.57 16.99 -2.58
CA PRO A 24 5.09 18.01 -1.67
C PRO A 24 6.23 18.64 -0.88
N ASP A 25 5.95 19.80 -0.31
CA ASP A 25 6.90 20.45 0.60
C ASP A 25 7.07 19.62 1.88
N GLY A 26 8.30 19.53 2.38
CA GLY A 26 8.58 18.71 3.56
C GLY A 26 8.68 17.21 3.29
N PHE A 27 8.56 16.75 2.03
CA PHE A 27 8.72 15.35 1.70
C PHE A 27 10.13 14.86 2.04
N ARG A 28 10.23 13.68 2.66
CA ARG A 28 11.52 13.12 3.10
C ARG A 28 11.88 11.90 2.28
N ILE A 29 13.15 11.84 1.85
CA ILE A 29 13.70 10.68 1.13
C ILE A 29 15.04 10.25 1.74
N ARG A 30 15.41 8.99 1.55
CA ARG A 30 16.74 8.43 1.83
C ARG A 30 17.32 7.80 0.57
N LEU A 31 18.63 7.54 0.54
CA LEU A 31 19.18 6.70 -0.51
C LEU A 31 18.70 5.25 -0.33
N ASN A 32 18.39 4.60 -1.44
CA ASN A 32 18.13 3.17 -1.43
C ASN A 32 19.40 2.40 -1.07
N ASP A 33 19.31 1.39 -0.22
CA ASP A 33 20.45 0.63 0.31
C ASP A 33 21.27 -0.10 -0.75
N ARG A 34 20.68 -0.37 -1.91
CA ARG A 34 21.34 -1.01 -3.06
C ARG A 34 22.13 -0.01 -3.92
N VAL A 35 22.03 1.28 -3.61
CA VAL A 35 22.69 2.34 -4.38
C VAL A 35 24.09 2.63 -3.83
N LYS A 36 25.06 2.62 -4.73
CA LYS A 36 26.45 3.00 -4.42
C LYS A 36 26.72 4.40 -4.95
N VAL A 37 27.30 5.23 -4.10
CA VAL A 37 27.75 6.57 -4.44
C VAL A 37 29.24 6.50 -4.78
N TRP A 38 29.62 7.00 -5.95
CA TRP A 38 31.00 6.97 -6.46
C TRP A 38 31.44 8.37 -6.91
N ALA A 39 32.76 8.53 -7.06
CA ALA A 39 33.41 9.74 -7.59
C ALA A 39 32.93 11.02 -6.87
N ASP A 40 33.09 11.03 -5.55
CA ASP A 40 32.73 12.16 -4.66
C ASP A 40 31.27 12.62 -4.82
N GLY A 41 30.38 11.68 -5.03
CA GLY A 41 28.95 11.97 -5.16
C GLY A 41 28.48 12.31 -6.58
N SER A 42 29.39 12.27 -7.58
CA SER A 42 29.03 12.61 -8.96
C SER A 42 28.39 11.45 -9.76
N VAL A 43 28.48 10.21 -9.24
CA VAL A 43 27.96 9.01 -9.92
C VAL A 43 27.18 8.15 -8.96
N LEU A 44 25.98 7.73 -9.35
CA LEU A 44 25.18 6.69 -8.68
C LEU A 44 25.19 5.41 -9.50
N ILE A 45 25.32 4.29 -8.79
CA ILE A 45 25.24 2.94 -9.34
C ILE A 45 24.17 2.17 -8.60
N GLY A 46 23.13 1.71 -9.29
CA GLY A 46 21.98 1.02 -8.71
C GLY A 46 20.68 1.43 -9.38
N GLY A 47 19.61 1.53 -8.62
CA GLY A 47 18.29 1.93 -9.09
C GLY A 47 17.46 0.78 -9.69
N ALA A 48 16.23 1.09 -10.04
CA ALA A 48 15.28 0.18 -10.66
C ALA A 48 14.73 0.79 -11.98
N PRO A 49 15.05 0.22 -13.16
CA PRO A 49 16.03 -0.85 -13.38
C PRO A 49 17.47 -0.39 -13.09
N TRP A 50 18.35 -1.36 -12.78
CA TRP A 50 19.76 -1.10 -12.47
C TRP A 50 20.47 -0.27 -13.55
N ARG A 51 21.19 0.79 -13.13
CA ARG A 51 21.86 1.73 -14.03
C ARG A 51 23.07 2.42 -13.39
N ILE A 52 23.89 3.04 -14.22
CA ILE A 52 24.93 3.98 -13.80
C ILE A 52 24.48 5.37 -14.25
N SER A 53 24.40 6.32 -13.34
CA SER A 53 23.94 7.68 -13.64
C SER A 53 24.95 8.71 -13.16
N ARG A 54 25.40 9.58 -14.06
CA ARG A 54 26.17 10.77 -13.71
C ARG A 54 25.19 11.87 -13.25
N LEU A 55 25.50 12.50 -12.13
CA LEU A 55 24.68 13.54 -11.53
C LEU A 55 25.12 14.93 -11.96
N ALA A 56 24.16 15.82 -12.22
CA ALA A 56 24.43 17.24 -12.33
C ALA A 56 24.92 17.78 -10.96
N THR A 57 25.77 18.79 -10.99
CA THR A 57 26.37 19.39 -9.77
C THR A 57 25.30 19.80 -8.75
N THR A 58 24.15 20.29 -9.24
CA THR A 58 23.01 20.70 -8.39
C THR A 58 22.35 19.55 -7.61
N VAL A 59 22.55 18.30 -8.04
CA VAL A 59 21.99 17.10 -7.39
C VAL A 59 23.03 16.46 -6.46
N GLN A 60 24.33 16.69 -6.71
CA GLN A 60 25.42 16.08 -5.93
C GLN A 60 25.37 16.49 -4.46
N ASP A 61 25.05 17.75 -4.15
CA ASP A 61 24.88 18.22 -2.77
C ASP A 61 23.76 17.47 -2.03
N LEU A 62 22.60 17.32 -2.67
CA LEU A 62 21.50 16.53 -2.12
C LEU A 62 21.92 15.09 -1.85
N VAL A 63 22.59 14.45 -2.82
CA VAL A 63 23.06 13.06 -2.68
C VAL A 63 24.11 12.94 -1.58
N GLY A 64 25.01 13.90 -1.43
CA GLY A 64 25.98 13.95 -0.33
C GLY A 64 25.29 14.01 1.04
N ARG A 65 24.25 14.84 1.17
CA ARG A 65 23.44 14.92 2.40
C ARG A 65 22.66 13.63 2.66
N LEU A 66 22.09 13.02 1.62
CA LEU A 66 21.40 11.73 1.74
C LEU A 66 22.35 10.64 2.21
N ALA A 67 23.54 10.55 1.64
CA ALA A 67 24.56 9.59 2.05
C ALA A 67 25.03 9.80 3.52
N ALA A 68 25.14 11.05 3.96
CA ALA A 68 25.55 11.38 5.32
C ALA A 68 24.45 11.10 6.37
N ASN A 69 23.17 11.20 6.00
CA ASN A 69 22.05 11.01 6.93
C ASN A 69 21.54 9.55 7.00
N GLY A 70 21.93 8.70 6.05
CA GLY A 70 21.55 7.28 6.03
C GLY A 70 20.03 7.07 6.16
N GLU A 71 19.62 6.22 7.09
CA GLU A 71 18.22 5.85 7.36
C GLU A 71 17.31 7.04 7.71
N ARG A 72 17.86 8.11 8.31
CA ARG A 72 17.06 9.29 8.68
C ARG A 72 16.56 10.07 7.47
N GLY A 73 17.23 9.92 6.33
CA GLY A 73 16.92 10.65 5.12
C GLY A 73 17.09 12.16 5.23
N VAL A 74 16.63 12.86 4.20
CA VAL A 74 16.70 14.32 4.09
C VAL A 74 15.33 14.87 3.70
N VAL A 75 14.88 15.92 4.40
CA VAL A 75 13.67 16.67 4.04
C VAL A 75 13.99 17.57 2.84
N LEU A 76 13.14 17.52 1.82
CA LEU A 76 13.25 18.32 0.61
C LEU A 76 12.53 19.66 0.80
N SER A 77 13.31 20.72 0.99
CA SER A 77 12.79 22.05 1.38
C SER A 77 12.62 23.00 0.20
N THR A 78 13.36 22.79 -0.88
CA THR A 78 13.33 23.70 -2.03
C THR A 78 12.69 23.05 -3.26
N VAL A 79 12.15 23.84 -4.17
CA VAL A 79 11.61 23.37 -5.45
C VAL A 79 12.63 22.52 -6.22
N ARG A 80 13.92 22.93 -6.18
CA ARG A 80 15.02 22.21 -6.85
C ARG A 80 15.28 20.86 -6.20
N GLU A 81 15.29 20.79 -4.88
CA GLU A 81 15.46 19.52 -4.16
C GLU A 81 14.28 18.57 -4.40
N ARG A 82 13.05 19.08 -4.43
CA ARG A 82 11.87 18.27 -4.76
C ARG A 82 11.92 17.73 -6.17
N ALA A 83 12.33 18.53 -7.15
CA ALA A 83 12.52 18.07 -8.52
C ALA A 83 13.65 17.02 -8.63
N ALA A 84 14.78 17.22 -7.95
CA ALA A 84 15.86 16.25 -7.89
C ALA A 84 15.43 14.97 -7.16
N GLY A 85 14.72 15.10 -6.05
CA GLY A 85 14.16 13.99 -5.29
C GLY A 85 13.20 13.14 -6.13
N ARG A 86 12.32 13.77 -6.93
CA ARG A 86 11.45 13.07 -7.89
C ARG A 86 12.25 12.19 -8.83
N VAL A 87 13.29 12.75 -9.44
CA VAL A 87 14.16 11.99 -10.37
C VAL A 87 14.86 10.82 -9.66
N LEU A 88 15.28 11.01 -8.41
CA LEU A 88 15.91 9.93 -7.63
C LEU A 88 14.92 8.81 -7.31
N LEU A 89 13.69 9.14 -6.88
CA LEU A 89 12.61 8.18 -6.63
C LEU A 89 12.21 7.42 -7.90
N ASP A 90 11.91 8.13 -8.99
CA ASP A 90 11.47 7.54 -10.26
C ASP A 90 12.53 6.59 -10.88
N ARG A 91 13.78 6.75 -10.48
CA ARG A 91 14.89 5.90 -10.91
C ARG A 91 15.27 4.82 -9.89
N GLY A 92 14.56 4.72 -8.78
CA GLY A 92 14.86 3.79 -7.70
C GLY A 92 16.20 4.05 -7.01
N PHE A 93 16.72 5.28 -7.08
CA PHE A 93 17.92 5.65 -6.34
C PHE A 93 17.64 6.09 -4.91
N ALA A 94 16.41 6.47 -4.62
CA ALA A 94 15.97 6.87 -3.30
C ALA A 94 14.63 6.21 -2.96
N ASP A 95 14.36 6.09 -1.67
CA ASP A 95 13.10 5.63 -1.10
C ASP A 95 12.45 6.76 -0.31
N PRO A 96 11.11 6.83 -0.28
CA PRO A 96 10.41 7.72 0.64
C PRO A 96 10.62 7.23 2.09
N VAL A 97 10.68 8.16 3.01
CA VAL A 97 10.79 7.88 4.44
C VAL A 97 9.64 8.59 5.16
N PRO A 98 9.00 7.97 6.15
CA PRO A 98 8.01 8.65 6.98
C PRO A 98 8.60 9.97 7.50
N GLY A 99 7.91 11.08 7.23
CA GLY A 99 8.28 12.40 7.71
C GLY A 99 7.63 12.70 9.06
N ASP A 100 7.89 13.89 9.58
CA ASP A 100 7.22 14.40 10.77
C ASP A 100 5.76 14.82 10.47
N GLN A 101 5.37 14.85 9.19
CA GLN A 101 3.99 15.04 8.78
C GLN A 101 3.25 13.71 8.92
N GLU A 102 2.29 13.70 9.83
CA GLU A 102 1.34 12.58 9.91
C GLU A 102 0.52 12.56 8.61
N ALA A 103 0.63 11.47 7.87
CA ALA A 103 -0.24 11.20 6.75
C ALA A 103 -1.61 10.77 7.31
N ASN A 104 -2.44 11.73 7.65
CA ASN A 104 -3.75 11.50 8.25
C ASN A 104 -4.80 11.34 7.15
N PHE A 105 -4.80 10.16 6.52
CA PHE A 105 -5.84 9.77 5.58
C PHE A 105 -6.85 8.86 6.27
N ASP A 106 -8.13 9.12 6.05
CA ASP A 106 -9.17 8.14 6.37
C ASP A 106 -8.99 6.93 5.45
N VAL A 107 -9.12 5.74 6.03
CA VAL A 107 -8.95 4.47 5.33
C VAL A 107 -10.17 3.59 5.56
N ASP A 108 -10.77 3.13 4.48
CA ASP A 108 -11.74 2.04 4.52
C ASP A 108 -11.07 0.71 4.16
N VAL A 109 -11.46 -0.37 4.83
CA VAL A 109 -10.94 -1.71 4.56
C VAL A 109 -11.99 -2.55 3.86
N VAL A 110 -11.61 -3.20 2.76
CA VAL A 110 -12.45 -4.15 2.02
C VAL A 110 -11.89 -5.56 2.21
N ILE A 111 -12.73 -6.45 2.74
CA ILE A 111 -12.37 -7.83 3.05
C ILE A 111 -13.22 -8.76 2.19
N PRO A 112 -12.68 -9.30 1.09
CA PRO A 112 -13.36 -10.39 0.37
C PRO A 112 -13.31 -11.65 1.23
N ALA A 113 -14.44 -12.30 1.42
CA ALA A 113 -14.56 -13.51 2.23
C ALA A 113 -15.42 -14.54 1.54
N MET A 114 -15.07 -15.81 1.71
CA MET A 114 -15.86 -16.96 1.34
C MET A 114 -15.58 -18.08 2.34
N ASP A 115 -16.59 -18.42 3.13
CA ASP A 115 -16.44 -19.33 4.28
C ASP A 115 -15.40 -18.83 5.31
N HIS A 116 -14.90 -19.70 6.19
CA HIS A 116 -13.83 -19.40 7.15
C HIS A 116 -14.08 -18.19 8.08
N ALA A 117 -15.28 -18.09 8.67
CA ALA A 117 -15.66 -16.99 9.58
C ALA A 117 -14.63 -16.73 10.70
N ASN A 118 -13.92 -17.75 11.18
CA ASN A 118 -12.86 -17.60 12.18
C ASN A 118 -11.67 -16.79 11.68
N ASN A 119 -11.32 -16.89 10.40
CA ASN A 119 -10.25 -16.09 9.81
C ASN A 119 -10.68 -14.62 9.76
N VAL A 120 -11.90 -14.35 9.31
CA VAL A 120 -12.48 -12.99 9.32
C VAL A 120 -12.49 -12.42 10.73
N ALA A 121 -12.85 -13.19 11.76
CA ALA A 121 -12.83 -12.75 13.15
C ALA A 121 -11.42 -12.33 13.60
N ARG A 122 -10.39 -13.13 13.25
CA ARG A 122 -8.99 -12.83 13.57
C ARG A 122 -8.51 -11.55 12.87
N LEU A 123 -8.83 -11.41 11.59
CA LEU A 123 -8.51 -10.20 10.84
C LEU A 123 -9.19 -8.97 11.45
N LEU A 124 -10.50 -9.01 11.67
CA LEU A 124 -11.24 -7.88 12.26
C LEU A 124 -10.69 -7.48 13.63
N ALA A 125 -10.29 -8.45 14.46
CA ALA A 125 -9.65 -8.17 15.75
C ALA A 125 -8.29 -7.46 15.60
N SER A 126 -7.58 -7.66 14.48
CA SER A 126 -6.28 -7.02 14.22
C SER A 126 -6.38 -5.62 13.58
N LEU A 127 -7.54 -5.25 13.03
CA LEU A 127 -7.74 -3.97 12.33
C LEU A 127 -7.96 -2.76 13.25
N ALA A 128 -7.99 -2.96 14.55
CA ALA A 128 -8.34 -1.93 15.53
C ALA A 128 -9.73 -1.31 15.23
N ARG A 129 -9.83 0.03 15.08
CA ARG A 129 -11.10 0.74 14.89
C ARG A 129 -11.28 1.29 13.46
N LEU A 130 -10.70 0.65 12.47
CA LEU A 130 -10.87 1.07 11.08
C LEU A 130 -12.25 0.69 10.56
N ASN A 131 -12.81 1.54 9.70
CA ASN A 131 -14.02 1.19 8.97
C ASN A 131 -13.72 0.03 8.03
N ALA A 132 -14.55 -1.01 8.08
CA ALA A 132 -14.39 -2.15 7.20
C ALA A 132 -15.74 -2.54 6.57
N VAL A 133 -15.66 -3.16 5.40
CA VAL A 133 -16.76 -3.86 4.77
C VAL A 133 -16.31 -5.28 4.41
N VAL A 134 -17.05 -6.27 4.87
CA VAL A 134 -16.85 -7.66 4.50
C VAL A 134 -17.74 -7.95 3.29
N VAL A 135 -17.19 -8.51 2.23
CA VAL A 135 -17.96 -8.95 1.07
C VAL A 135 -17.97 -10.48 1.06
N ASP A 136 -19.13 -11.04 1.40
CA ASP A 136 -19.37 -12.48 1.38
C ASP A 136 -19.66 -12.96 -0.04
N ASP A 137 -18.76 -13.74 -0.59
CA ASP A 137 -18.88 -14.27 -1.95
C ASP A 137 -19.60 -15.62 -1.98
N ALA A 138 -20.83 -15.64 -1.43
CA ALA A 138 -21.72 -16.79 -1.33
C ALA A 138 -21.19 -17.93 -0.44
N SER A 139 -20.76 -17.63 0.76
CA SER A 139 -20.39 -18.62 1.77
C SER A 139 -21.52 -19.62 2.04
N ILE A 140 -21.15 -20.88 2.26
CA ILE A 140 -22.10 -21.95 2.66
C ILE A 140 -22.63 -21.65 4.08
N ASP A 141 -21.73 -21.32 5.01
CA ASP A 141 -22.09 -20.92 6.37
C ASP A 141 -22.07 -19.39 6.54
N PHE A 142 -23.01 -18.73 5.88
CA PHE A 142 -23.20 -17.29 6.02
C PHE A 142 -23.53 -16.87 7.46
N GLY A 143 -24.28 -17.69 8.20
CA GLY A 143 -24.72 -17.36 9.55
C GLY A 143 -23.54 -17.10 10.50
N SER A 144 -22.52 -17.92 10.44
CA SER A 144 -21.30 -17.73 11.23
C SER A 144 -20.55 -16.46 10.83
N LEU A 145 -20.43 -16.16 9.53
CA LEU A 145 -19.78 -14.95 9.03
C LEU A 145 -20.55 -13.68 9.45
N GLN A 146 -21.88 -13.68 9.31
CA GLN A 146 -22.73 -12.58 9.73
C GLN A 146 -22.61 -12.32 11.24
N SER A 147 -22.62 -13.38 12.06
CA SER A 147 -22.46 -13.27 13.51
C SER A 147 -21.13 -12.62 13.92
N VAL A 148 -20.03 -12.97 13.24
CA VAL A 148 -18.72 -12.36 13.46
C VAL A 148 -18.74 -10.87 13.12
N ALA A 149 -19.32 -10.52 11.99
CA ALA A 149 -19.39 -9.13 11.54
C ALA A 149 -20.30 -8.28 12.45
N ASP A 150 -21.46 -8.82 12.87
CA ASP A 150 -22.37 -8.14 13.81
C ASP A 150 -21.70 -7.86 15.14
N HIS A 151 -20.93 -8.84 15.66
CA HIS A 151 -20.18 -8.65 16.91
C HIS A 151 -19.12 -7.55 16.79
N ALA A 152 -18.51 -7.40 15.64
CA ALA A 152 -17.54 -6.36 15.34
C ALA A 152 -18.18 -5.01 14.94
N GLY A 153 -19.49 -4.96 14.70
CA GLY A 153 -20.19 -3.78 14.19
C GLY A 153 -19.85 -3.44 12.75
N ILE A 154 -19.51 -4.45 11.93
CA ILE A 154 -19.02 -4.30 10.56
C ILE A 154 -20.14 -4.69 9.55
N MET A 155 -20.23 -3.89 8.47
CA MET A 155 -21.17 -4.17 7.37
C MET A 155 -20.75 -5.42 6.60
N VAL A 156 -21.74 -6.27 6.27
CA VAL A 156 -21.57 -7.38 5.32
C VAL A 156 -22.40 -7.13 4.08
N VAL A 157 -21.77 -7.28 2.92
CA VAL A 157 -22.44 -7.29 1.61
C VAL A 157 -22.33 -8.69 1.03
N ARG A 158 -23.46 -9.32 0.73
CA ARG A 158 -23.49 -10.70 0.25
C ARG A 158 -23.78 -10.79 -1.24
N HIS A 159 -23.02 -11.63 -1.95
CA HIS A 159 -23.33 -12.09 -3.29
C HIS A 159 -24.28 -13.29 -3.25
N GLU A 160 -25.20 -13.39 -4.21
CA GLU A 160 -26.10 -14.54 -4.34
C GLU A 160 -25.39 -15.80 -4.83
N GLN A 161 -24.28 -15.64 -5.53
CA GLN A 161 -23.43 -16.70 -6.06
C GLN A 161 -21.95 -16.29 -6.00
N ASN A 162 -21.05 -17.27 -6.02
CA ASN A 162 -19.63 -17.01 -6.07
C ASN A 162 -19.23 -16.31 -7.39
N LEU A 163 -18.74 -15.10 -7.28
CA LEU A 163 -18.29 -14.25 -8.40
C LEU A 163 -16.77 -14.09 -8.42
N GLY A 164 -16.08 -14.61 -7.43
CA GLY A 164 -14.64 -14.55 -7.26
C GLY A 164 -14.12 -13.29 -6.54
N PRO A 165 -12.86 -13.34 -6.05
CA PRO A 165 -12.31 -12.31 -5.18
C PRO A 165 -12.21 -10.93 -5.84
N ALA A 166 -12.01 -10.87 -7.15
CA ALA A 166 -11.97 -9.59 -7.88
C ALA A 166 -13.34 -8.90 -7.86
N ALA A 167 -14.42 -9.66 -8.07
CA ALA A 167 -15.79 -9.14 -7.99
C ALA A 167 -16.12 -8.68 -6.57
N ALA A 168 -15.74 -9.46 -5.56
CA ALA A 168 -15.93 -9.11 -4.16
C ALA A 168 -15.20 -7.80 -3.80
N ARG A 169 -13.93 -7.63 -4.20
CA ARG A 169 -13.20 -6.36 -4.00
C ARG A 169 -13.89 -5.19 -4.68
N ASN A 170 -14.35 -5.35 -5.92
CA ASN A 170 -15.08 -4.31 -6.64
C ASN A 170 -16.43 -3.98 -5.99
N THR A 171 -17.11 -4.98 -5.41
CA THR A 171 -18.33 -4.75 -4.65
C THR A 171 -18.05 -3.97 -3.38
N GLY A 172 -17.03 -4.36 -2.61
CA GLY A 172 -16.62 -3.63 -1.40
C GLY A 172 -16.25 -2.19 -1.70
N LEU A 173 -15.48 -1.94 -2.77
CA LEU A 173 -15.08 -0.60 -3.19
C LEU A 173 -16.27 0.35 -3.40
N ARG A 174 -17.41 -0.15 -3.87
CA ARG A 174 -18.63 0.66 -4.02
C ARG A 174 -19.28 1.08 -2.70
N HIS A 175 -18.86 0.47 -1.59
CA HIS A 175 -19.35 0.75 -0.24
C HIS A 175 -18.35 1.54 0.61
N THR A 176 -17.25 1.99 0.01
CA THR A 176 -16.24 2.82 0.66
C THR A 176 -16.41 4.29 0.27
N VAL A 177 -16.02 5.18 1.17
CA VAL A 177 -16.07 6.65 0.97
C VAL A 177 -14.72 7.33 1.26
N SER A 178 -13.81 6.63 1.92
CA SER A 178 -12.48 7.15 2.26
C SER A 178 -11.60 7.34 1.03
N PRO A 179 -10.68 8.31 1.05
CA PRO A 179 -9.76 8.58 -0.07
C PRO A 179 -8.78 7.43 -0.30
N VAL A 180 -8.52 6.62 0.71
CA VAL A 180 -7.66 5.43 0.63
C VAL A 180 -8.46 4.19 0.97
N VAL A 181 -8.32 3.15 0.17
CA VAL A 181 -8.97 1.86 0.39
C VAL A 181 -7.91 0.77 0.50
N ALA A 182 -7.95 0.03 1.60
CA ALA A 182 -7.12 -1.14 1.81
C ALA A 182 -7.89 -2.42 1.46
N PHE A 183 -7.33 -3.24 0.58
CA PHE A 183 -7.83 -4.58 0.31
C PHE A 183 -7.02 -5.57 1.12
N ILE A 184 -7.67 -6.32 2.03
CA ILE A 184 -7.01 -7.29 2.90
C ILE A 184 -7.75 -8.63 2.77
N ASP A 185 -7.02 -9.68 2.45
CA ASP A 185 -7.60 -11.01 2.33
C ASP A 185 -7.98 -11.56 3.71
N SER A 186 -9.08 -12.31 3.76
CA SER A 186 -9.71 -12.74 5.03
C SER A 186 -8.84 -13.62 5.92
N ASP A 187 -7.79 -14.23 5.38
CA ASP A 187 -6.83 -15.08 6.10
C ASP A 187 -5.58 -14.33 6.60
N CYS A 188 -5.51 -13.02 6.38
CA CYS A 188 -4.44 -12.18 6.87
C CYS A 188 -4.63 -11.74 8.33
N ILE A 189 -3.54 -11.26 8.93
CA ILE A 189 -3.52 -10.53 10.21
C ILE A 189 -2.80 -9.20 9.95
N ALA A 190 -3.45 -8.09 10.23
CA ALA A 190 -2.85 -6.78 10.04
C ALA A 190 -1.94 -6.42 11.21
N SER A 191 -0.73 -5.91 10.92
CA SER A 191 0.11 -5.31 11.96
C SER A 191 -0.56 -4.04 12.48
N PRO A 192 -0.56 -3.75 13.78
CA PRO A 192 -1.17 -2.52 14.31
C PRO A 192 -0.60 -1.23 13.69
N GLU A 193 0.61 -1.27 13.20
CA GLU A 193 1.35 -0.11 12.68
C GLU A 193 1.23 0.06 11.16
N TRP A 194 0.50 -0.85 10.48
CA TRP A 194 0.44 -0.83 9.02
C TRP A 194 -0.08 0.49 8.43
N PRO A 195 -1.08 1.18 9.02
CA PRO A 195 -1.54 2.42 8.42
C PRO A 195 -0.44 3.48 8.42
N ALA A 196 0.25 3.66 9.54
CA ALA A 196 1.32 4.64 9.67
C ALA A 196 2.49 4.34 8.71
N SER A 197 2.80 3.05 8.50
CA SER A 197 3.90 2.63 7.62
C SER A 197 3.59 2.78 6.12
N LEU A 198 2.31 2.78 5.73
CA LEU A 198 1.93 2.82 4.31
C LEU A 198 1.37 4.17 3.87
N LEU A 199 0.62 4.85 4.74
CA LEU A 199 -0.10 6.06 4.35
C LEU A 199 0.81 7.21 3.94
N HIS A 200 2.02 7.29 4.48
CA HIS A 200 2.97 8.34 4.10
C HIS A 200 3.38 8.29 2.63
N HIS A 201 3.29 7.12 1.97
CA HIS A 201 3.57 7.02 0.53
C HIS A 201 2.57 7.81 -0.31
N PHE A 202 1.31 7.91 0.13
CA PHE A 202 0.26 8.66 -0.55
C PHE A 202 0.39 10.19 -0.42
N LEU A 203 1.34 10.69 0.37
CA LEU A 203 1.73 12.10 0.33
C LEU A 203 2.32 12.46 -1.04
N ASP A 204 2.91 11.51 -1.74
CA ASP A 204 3.30 11.65 -3.13
C ASP A 204 2.07 11.48 -4.05
N PRO A 205 1.61 12.53 -4.75
CA PRO A 205 0.43 12.44 -5.62
C PRO A 205 0.61 11.53 -6.84
N SER A 206 1.83 11.03 -7.08
CA SER A 206 2.11 10.07 -8.14
C SER A 206 1.88 8.63 -7.70
N VAL A 207 1.75 8.39 -6.40
CA VAL A 207 1.52 7.05 -5.85
C VAL A 207 0.02 6.74 -5.88
N ALA A 208 -0.35 5.78 -6.70
CA ALA A 208 -1.75 5.32 -6.82
C ALA A 208 -2.05 4.09 -5.96
N ALA A 209 -1.04 3.28 -5.65
CA ALA A 209 -1.18 2.09 -4.81
C ALA A 209 0.14 1.75 -4.12
N VAL A 210 0.03 1.15 -2.94
CA VAL A 210 1.15 0.63 -2.15
C VAL A 210 0.83 -0.80 -1.76
N ALA A 211 1.77 -1.71 -1.96
CA ALA A 211 1.67 -3.09 -1.52
C ALA A 211 2.59 -3.30 -0.30
N PRO A 212 2.05 -3.70 0.87
CA PRO A 212 2.87 -4.03 2.03
C PRO A 212 3.61 -5.35 1.82
N ARG A 213 4.66 -5.55 2.61
CA ARG A 213 5.27 -6.87 2.74
C ARG A 213 4.28 -7.82 3.41
N VAL A 214 4.08 -8.99 2.82
CA VAL A 214 3.28 -10.08 3.38
C VAL A 214 4.22 -11.15 3.90
N MET A 215 4.16 -11.42 5.19
CA MET A 215 4.99 -12.43 5.85
C MET A 215 4.12 -13.58 6.37
N PRO A 216 4.63 -14.83 6.36
CA PRO A 216 3.94 -15.93 7.02
C PRO A 216 3.86 -15.69 8.53
N THR A 217 2.76 -16.13 9.15
CA THR A 217 2.59 -16.04 10.61
C THR A 217 3.62 -16.91 11.34
N GLU A 218 4.05 -16.47 12.52
CA GLU A 218 5.08 -17.18 13.31
C GLU A 218 4.56 -18.46 14.00
N ASP A 219 3.25 -18.68 14.06
CA ASP A 219 2.57 -19.66 14.91
C ASP A 219 2.60 -21.10 14.39
N GLY A 220 3.56 -21.47 13.55
CA GLY A 220 3.56 -22.76 12.94
C GLY A 220 4.71 -23.71 13.35
N GLY A 221 4.35 -24.86 13.93
CA GLY A 221 5.27 -25.97 14.22
C GLY A 221 5.37 -27.03 13.11
N THR A 222 4.50 -26.99 12.11
CA THR A 222 4.44 -27.98 11.02
C THR A 222 5.57 -27.78 10.02
N PHE A 223 5.90 -28.84 9.27
CA PHE A 223 6.91 -28.79 8.21
C PHE A 223 6.53 -27.79 7.11
N LEU A 224 5.25 -27.70 6.76
CA LEU A 224 4.75 -26.81 5.71
C LEU A 224 4.91 -25.34 6.13
N GLU A 225 4.56 -24.98 7.36
CA GLU A 225 4.70 -23.63 7.89
C GLU A 225 6.17 -23.21 8.02
N ARG A 226 7.07 -24.15 8.35
CA ARG A 226 8.52 -23.90 8.31
C ARG A 226 9.05 -23.70 6.90
N TYR A 227 8.49 -24.39 5.92
CA TYR A 227 8.84 -24.21 4.51
C TYR A 227 8.36 -22.84 4.00
N GLU A 228 7.12 -22.46 4.28
CA GLU A 228 6.57 -21.15 3.90
C GLU A 228 7.36 -19.99 4.52
N ARG A 229 7.80 -20.13 5.76
CA ARG A 229 8.65 -19.14 6.44
C ARG A 229 9.98 -18.89 5.74
N THR A 230 10.55 -19.90 5.10
CA THR A 230 11.84 -19.81 4.42
C THR A 230 11.72 -19.53 2.93
N ARG A 231 10.56 -19.77 2.35
CA ARG A 231 10.31 -19.70 0.90
C ARG A 231 8.88 -19.24 0.57
N SER A 232 8.36 -18.28 1.32
CA SER A 232 7.06 -17.68 0.98
C SER A 232 7.15 -17.02 -0.39
N SER A 233 6.22 -17.39 -1.28
CA SER A 233 6.09 -16.74 -2.59
C SER A 233 5.52 -15.33 -2.51
N LEU A 234 4.95 -14.97 -1.36
CA LEU A 234 4.36 -13.65 -1.10
C LEU A 234 5.32 -12.71 -0.38
N ASP A 235 6.38 -13.26 0.25
CA ASP A 235 7.38 -12.44 0.91
C ASP A 235 8.42 -11.94 -0.10
N MET A 236 8.25 -10.72 -0.56
CA MET A 236 9.14 -10.01 -1.48
C MET A 236 10.41 -9.47 -0.78
N GLY A 237 10.57 -9.74 0.50
CA GLY A 237 11.67 -9.25 1.33
C GLY A 237 11.33 -7.95 2.05
N ASP A 238 12.31 -7.44 2.79
CA ASP A 238 12.20 -6.23 3.63
C ASP A 238 12.60 -4.94 2.90
N ARG A 239 12.85 -5.01 1.60
CA ARG A 239 13.30 -3.88 0.79
C ARG A 239 12.27 -3.57 -0.29
N PRO A 240 11.87 -2.30 -0.45
CA PRO A 240 11.03 -1.88 -1.56
C PRO A 240 11.75 -2.12 -2.89
N ASP A 241 11.01 -2.65 -3.87
CA ASP A 241 11.49 -2.85 -5.24
C ASP A 241 11.24 -1.62 -6.11
#